data_b2e0f6c22711001c0f4ffe690fdf3a69
#
_entry.id   b2e0f6c22711001c0f4ffe690fdf3a69
#
_cell.length_a   1.000
_cell.length_b   1.000
_cell.length_c   1.000
_cell.angle_alpha   90.00
_cell.angle_beta   90.00
_cell.angle_gamma   90.00
#
_symmetry.space_group_name_H-M   'P 1'
#
loop_
_entity.id
_entity.type
_entity.pdbx_description
1 polymer ?
#
loop_
_entity_poly.entity_id
_entity_poly.type
_entity_poly.pdbx_seq_one_letter_code
_entity_poly.pdbx_strand_id
1 'polypeptide(L)'
;MTFTLTIDEPRWEASVRGAAEQFPAVVPVIKGNGYGFGRERLAELSTRLGVDTVAVGTEAEIASVRKAFHGSIAVLGPMTMAEALKSSRPVGSVIRTVAHADVLRHLADQGDPGIQVILELDSPVHRHGVQLAELAGLTEPLSRVHLAGIAMHLPSGGDRQEVVQSVHRAIYELRTARVPVDTFWVSHLTATELAALRAAEPGITVRPRVGTGLWLADRSTFKVTGTVLDARTVPNREAVGYRQRRMHGGTLLVVSGGTAHGIGLQASSGRSGLKNIMKSVVQGAAHGAGWSPSPFRWAGKKLHYADVAHMQVSMLIVPPGVKPPAVGDRLACDVRMTVSTFDEVEMNPARTGEAVGRGATFPAAS
;
A
#
# COMPACT_ATOMS: atom_id res chain seq x y z
N MET A 1 -1.36 -16.60 -21.08
CA MET A 1 -1.08 -15.15 -21.22
C MET A 1 -1.01 -14.60 -19.82
N THR A 2 0.19 -14.46 -19.20
CA THR A 2 0.23 -14.18 -17.78
C THR A 2 1.08 -12.95 -17.49
N PHE A 3 0.51 -12.03 -16.71
CA PHE A 3 1.23 -10.99 -15.99
C PHE A 3 1.50 -11.52 -14.58
N THR A 4 2.76 -11.82 -14.27
CA THR A 4 3.13 -12.70 -13.17
C THR A 4 3.92 -11.96 -12.10
N LEU A 5 3.55 -12.17 -10.84
CA LEU A 5 4.35 -11.84 -9.65
C LEU A 5 5.07 -13.10 -9.20
N THR A 6 6.40 -13.09 -9.21
CA THR A 6 7.23 -14.17 -8.66
C THR A 6 7.85 -13.74 -7.35
N ILE A 7 7.69 -14.50 -6.27
CA ILE A 7 8.14 -14.21 -4.90
C ILE A 7 9.19 -15.24 -4.47
N ASP A 8 10.33 -14.78 -4.00
CA ASP A 8 11.28 -15.59 -3.21
C ASP A 8 10.74 -15.63 -1.77
N GLU A 9 9.92 -16.65 -1.51
CA GLU A 9 9.15 -16.73 -0.27
C GLU A 9 10.01 -16.65 0.99
N PRO A 10 11.09 -17.46 1.13
CA PRO A 10 11.91 -17.44 2.35
C PRO A 10 12.57 -16.07 2.60
N ARG A 11 13.07 -15.43 1.53
CA ARG A 11 13.68 -14.10 1.65
C ARG A 11 12.66 -13.03 1.95
N TRP A 12 11.48 -13.11 1.32
CA TRP A 12 10.39 -12.18 1.57
C TRP A 12 9.89 -12.28 3.01
N GLU A 13 9.63 -13.49 3.52
CA GLU A 13 9.24 -13.70 4.92
C GLU A 13 10.30 -13.22 5.90
N ALA A 14 11.58 -13.51 5.66
CA ALA A 14 12.67 -13.01 6.49
C ALA A 14 12.72 -11.47 6.51
N SER A 15 12.54 -10.83 5.36
CA SER A 15 12.47 -9.37 5.24
C SER A 15 11.30 -8.77 6.01
N VAL A 16 10.11 -9.38 5.89
CA VAL A 16 8.90 -8.95 6.63
C VAL A 16 9.09 -9.12 8.13
N ARG A 17 9.68 -10.25 8.58
CA ARG A 17 9.99 -10.49 9.99
C ARG A 17 10.97 -9.46 10.53
N GLY A 18 12.07 -9.21 9.84
CA GLY A 18 13.05 -8.18 10.24
C GLY A 18 12.47 -6.76 10.26
N ALA A 19 11.53 -6.47 9.36
CA ALA A 19 10.80 -5.21 9.41
C ALA A 19 9.82 -5.14 10.60
N ALA A 20 9.12 -6.24 10.91
CA ALA A 20 8.20 -6.30 12.05
C ALA A 20 8.92 -6.12 13.39
N GLU A 21 10.13 -6.68 13.55
CA GLU A 21 10.95 -6.55 14.76
C GLU A 21 11.34 -5.11 15.07
N GLN A 22 11.42 -4.23 14.06
CA GLN A 22 11.67 -2.81 14.25
C GLN A 22 10.46 -2.06 14.84
N PHE A 23 9.28 -2.68 14.82
CA PHE A 23 8.01 -2.10 15.25
C PHE A 23 7.32 -2.98 16.30
N PRO A 24 7.82 -3.07 17.55
CA PRO A 24 7.15 -3.83 18.61
C PRO A 24 5.66 -3.48 18.70
N ALA A 25 4.80 -4.47 18.97
CA ALA A 25 3.33 -4.36 18.94
C ALA A 25 2.77 -3.85 17.60
N VAL A 26 3.45 -4.19 16.48
CA VAL A 26 3.02 -3.82 15.14
C VAL A 26 1.62 -4.33 14.83
N VAL A 27 0.85 -3.50 14.13
CA VAL A 27 -0.43 -3.85 13.53
C VAL A 27 -0.24 -3.86 12.01
N PRO A 28 -0.06 -5.04 11.40
CA PRO A 28 0.06 -5.17 9.95
C PRO A 28 -1.19 -4.65 9.24
N VAL A 29 -0.99 -3.75 8.27
CA VAL A 29 -2.11 -3.22 7.47
C VAL A 29 -2.26 -4.07 6.22
N ILE A 30 -3.43 -4.72 6.08
CA ILE A 30 -3.79 -5.63 4.98
C ILE A 30 -5.02 -5.04 4.27
N LYS A 31 -4.83 -4.08 3.38
CA LYS A 31 -5.93 -3.38 2.70
C LYS A 31 -5.82 -3.42 1.18
N GLY A 32 -6.92 -3.12 0.50
CA GLY A 32 -6.98 -3.03 -0.96
C GLY A 32 -6.64 -4.38 -1.61
N ASN A 33 -5.72 -4.37 -2.57
CA ASN A 33 -5.23 -5.58 -3.23
C ASN A 33 -4.23 -6.41 -2.39
N GLY A 34 -4.07 -6.13 -1.09
CA GLY A 34 -3.05 -6.77 -0.26
C GLY A 34 -1.63 -6.44 -0.73
N TYR A 35 -1.37 -5.19 -1.10
CA TYR A 35 -0.07 -4.73 -1.61
C TYR A 35 0.47 -5.54 -2.79
N GLY A 36 -0.42 -6.16 -3.57
CA GLY A 36 -0.10 -7.02 -4.70
C GLY A 36 0.12 -8.50 -4.35
N PHE A 37 0.29 -8.82 -3.07
CA PHE A 37 0.48 -10.22 -2.61
C PHE A 37 -0.85 -10.94 -2.34
N GLY A 38 -1.95 -10.20 -2.25
CA GLY A 38 -3.26 -10.73 -1.85
C GLY A 38 -3.46 -10.73 -0.33
N ARG A 39 -4.67 -10.39 0.12
CA ARG A 39 -4.99 -10.25 1.55
C ARG A 39 -4.85 -11.56 2.34
N GLU A 40 -5.24 -12.67 1.77
CA GLU A 40 -5.20 -14.00 2.41
C GLU A 40 -3.75 -14.38 2.78
N ARG A 41 -2.80 -14.25 1.85
CA ARG A 41 -1.37 -14.51 2.10
C ARG A 41 -0.79 -13.60 3.16
N LEU A 42 -1.14 -12.30 3.16
CA LEU A 42 -0.68 -11.38 4.20
C LEU A 42 -1.28 -11.73 5.57
N ALA A 43 -2.52 -12.22 5.61
CA ALA A 43 -3.16 -12.71 6.82
C ALA A 43 -2.45 -13.97 7.37
N GLU A 44 -2.12 -14.93 6.50
CA GLU A 44 -1.33 -16.11 6.86
C GLU A 44 0.03 -15.73 7.44
N LEU A 45 0.75 -14.83 6.79
CA LEU A 45 2.05 -14.37 7.28
C LEU A 45 1.91 -13.60 8.61
N SER A 46 0.85 -12.81 8.78
CA SER A 46 0.56 -12.14 10.07
C SER A 46 0.33 -13.15 11.20
N THR A 47 -0.34 -14.27 10.91
CA THR A 47 -0.49 -15.38 11.87
C THR A 47 0.87 -16.00 12.22
N ARG A 48 1.74 -16.24 11.24
CA ARG A 48 3.11 -16.74 11.48
C ARG A 48 4.03 -15.73 12.20
N LEU A 49 3.74 -14.43 12.11
CA LEU A 49 4.42 -13.39 12.89
C LEU A 49 3.97 -13.35 14.34
N GLY A 50 2.87 -14.02 14.69
CA GLY A 50 2.33 -14.06 16.06
C GLY A 50 1.70 -12.73 16.50
N VAL A 51 1.26 -11.87 15.57
CA VAL A 51 0.58 -10.63 15.93
C VAL A 51 -0.85 -10.91 16.40
N ASP A 52 -1.33 -10.14 17.35
CA ASP A 52 -2.67 -10.25 17.92
C ASP A 52 -3.76 -9.54 17.11
N THR A 53 -3.34 -8.57 16.29
CA THR A 53 -4.24 -7.69 15.55
C THR A 53 -3.67 -7.35 14.18
N VAL A 54 -4.54 -7.32 13.16
CA VAL A 54 -4.25 -6.76 11.84
C VAL A 54 -5.23 -5.65 11.51
N ALA A 55 -4.94 -4.83 10.51
CA ALA A 55 -5.83 -3.76 10.08
C ALA A 55 -6.21 -3.90 8.60
N VAL A 56 -7.49 -3.71 8.30
CA VAL A 56 -8.06 -3.68 6.94
C VAL A 56 -8.56 -2.28 6.58
N GLY A 57 -8.79 -2.00 5.30
CA GLY A 57 -9.31 -0.71 4.86
C GLY A 57 -10.80 -0.56 5.12
N THR A 58 -11.58 -1.61 4.85
CA THR A 58 -13.05 -1.62 4.91
C THR A 58 -13.57 -2.93 5.50
N GLU A 59 -14.82 -2.94 5.97
CA GLU A 59 -15.47 -4.17 6.47
C GLU A 59 -15.57 -5.28 5.41
N ALA A 60 -15.73 -4.91 4.13
CA ALA A 60 -15.79 -5.88 3.03
C ALA A 60 -14.50 -6.73 2.89
N GLU A 61 -13.38 -6.24 3.42
CA GLU A 61 -12.10 -6.95 3.36
C GLU A 61 -11.93 -8.00 4.48
N ILE A 62 -12.76 -7.94 5.55
CA ILE A 62 -12.68 -8.81 6.72
C ILE A 62 -12.80 -10.29 6.33
N ALA A 63 -13.76 -10.65 5.50
CA ALA A 63 -14.02 -12.04 5.14
C ALA A 63 -12.81 -12.73 4.51
N SER A 64 -12.06 -12.02 3.66
CA SER A 64 -10.84 -12.56 3.02
C SER A 64 -9.68 -12.72 4.01
N VAL A 65 -9.54 -11.80 4.97
CA VAL A 65 -8.48 -11.86 5.99
C VAL A 65 -8.82 -12.92 7.06
N ARG A 66 -10.09 -13.06 7.42
CA ARG A 66 -10.58 -14.00 8.43
C ARG A 66 -10.35 -15.47 8.07
N LYS A 67 -10.15 -15.79 6.79
CA LYS A 67 -9.81 -17.15 6.34
C LYS A 67 -8.50 -17.67 6.94
N ALA A 68 -7.54 -16.78 7.21
CA ALA A 68 -6.21 -17.16 7.64
C ALA A 68 -5.74 -16.46 8.94
N PHE A 69 -6.51 -15.48 9.44
CA PHE A 69 -6.19 -14.75 10.66
C PHE A 69 -7.37 -14.73 11.63
N HIS A 70 -7.15 -15.21 12.86
CA HIS A 70 -8.19 -15.40 13.88
C HIS A 70 -8.11 -14.38 15.02
N GLY A 71 -7.10 -13.52 15.05
CA GLY A 71 -6.97 -12.40 16.00
C GLY A 71 -7.95 -11.24 15.75
N SER A 72 -7.71 -10.12 16.38
CA SER A 72 -8.52 -8.90 16.19
C SER A 72 -8.28 -8.27 14.82
N ILE A 73 -9.34 -7.75 14.20
CA ILE A 73 -9.25 -7.03 12.92
C ILE A 73 -9.74 -5.59 13.14
N ALA A 74 -8.83 -4.61 12.97
CA ALA A 74 -9.17 -3.20 13.00
C ALA A 74 -9.57 -2.72 11.60
N VAL A 75 -10.72 -2.08 11.47
CA VAL A 75 -11.19 -1.45 10.23
C VAL A 75 -10.77 0.01 10.22
N LEU A 76 -9.91 0.40 9.27
CA LEU A 76 -9.31 1.75 9.20
C LEU A 76 -10.26 2.80 8.60
N GLY A 77 -11.18 2.40 7.73
CA GLY A 77 -12.23 3.28 7.23
C GLY A 77 -13.15 3.66 8.39
N PRO A 78 -13.38 4.97 8.65
CA PRO A 78 -14.24 5.37 9.75
C PRO A 78 -15.69 4.94 9.48
N MET A 79 -16.34 4.45 10.54
CA MET A 79 -17.76 4.09 10.51
C MET A 79 -18.60 5.34 10.24
N THR A 80 -19.50 5.24 9.29
CA THR A 80 -20.51 6.27 9.01
C THR A 80 -21.73 6.09 9.92
N MET A 81 -22.54 7.13 10.07
CA MET A 81 -23.80 7.04 10.80
C MET A 81 -24.75 5.98 10.18
N ALA A 82 -24.78 5.87 8.86
CA ALA A 82 -25.63 4.88 8.17
C ALA A 82 -25.20 3.43 8.47
N GLU A 83 -23.90 3.19 8.67
CA GLU A 83 -23.36 1.90 9.11
C GLU A 83 -23.64 1.65 10.59
N ALA A 84 -23.48 2.68 11.44
CA ALA A 84 -23.79 2.59 12.87
C ALA A 84 -25.27 2.21 13.14
N LEU A 85 -26.20 2.81 12.40
CA LEU A 85 -27.62 2.51 12.47
C LEU A 85 -27.98 1.07 12.04
N LYS A 86 -27.16 0.44 11.19
CA LYS A 86 -27.35 -0.94 10.69
C LYS A 86 -26.48 -1.95 11.43
N SER A 87 -25.66 -1.48 12.38
CA SER A 87 -24.62 -2.30 12.99
C SER A 87 -25.23 -3.52 13.70
N SER A 88 -24.88 -4.69 13.23
CA SER A 88 -25.04 -5.96 13.93
C SER A 88 -23.69 -6.37 14.54
N ARG A 89 -23.73 -7.22 15.58
CA ARG A 89 -22.48 -7.75 16.16
C ARG A 89 -21.66 -8.47 15.11
N PRO A 90 -20.41 -8.06 14.88
CA PRO A 90 -19.54 -8.76 13.93
C PRO A 90 -19.20 -10.15 14.45
N VAL A 91 -19.01 -11.09 13.54
CA VAL A 91 -18.45 -12.41 13.87
C VAL A 91 -16.96 -12.25 14.18
N GLY A 92 -16.57 -12.58 15.40
CA GLY A 92 -15.18 -12.46 15.89
C GLY A 92 -14.84 -11.05 16.39
N SER A 93 -13.60 -10.86 16.81
CA SER A 93 -13.12 -9.57 17.33
C SER A 93 -12.87 -8.59 16.18
N VAL A 94 -13.76 -7.64 16.01
CA VAL A 94 -13.63 -6.53 15.04
C VAL A 94 -13.63 -5.22 15.80
N ILE A 95 -12.63 -4.37 15.51
CA ILE A 95 -12.46 -3.06 16.11
C ILE A 95 -12.78 -2.02 15.03
N ARG A 96 -13.74 -1.15 15.26
CA ARG A 96 -14.21 -0.15 14.30
C ARG A 96 -13.61 1.22 14.57
N THR A 97 -13.17 1.91 13.54
CA THR A 97 -12.71 3.30 13.68
C THR A 97 -13.90 4.25 13.68
N VAL A 98 -13.97 5.11 14.69
CA VAL A 98 -14.93 6.21 14.81
C VAL A 98 -14.16 7.52 14.69
N ALA A 99 -14.57 8.37 13.74
CA ALA A 99 -13.93 9.65 13.45
C ALA A 99 -14.89 10.84 13.57
N HIS A 100 -16.12 10.59 14.05
CA HIS A 100 -17.18 11.60 14.20
C HIS A 100 -17.83 11.48 15.57
N ALA A 101 -17.99 12.61 16.24
CA ALA A 101 -18.52 12.68 17.59
C ALA A 101 -19.99 12.19 17.69
N ASP A 102 -20.80 12.45 16.68
CA ASP A 102 -22.19 11.99 16.60
C ASP A 102 -22.31 10.48 16.47
N VAL A 103 -21.44 9.84 15.67
CA VAL A 103 -21.36 8.37 15.56
C VAL A 103 -20.99 7.76 16.90
N LEU A 104 -19.99 8.34 17.61
CA LEU A 104 -19.61 7.85 18.94
C LEU A 104 -20.78 7.94 19.93
N ARG A 105 -21.49 9.09 19.99
CA ARG A 105 -22.65 9.26 20.88
C ARG A 105 -23.73 8.24 20.55
N HIS A 106 -24.02 8.04 19.27
CA HIS A 106 -25.01 7.04 18.85
C HIS A 106 -24.65 5.62 19.33
N LEU A 107 -23.39 5.19 19.15
CA LEU A 107 -22.92 3.87 19.63
C LEU A 107 -22.97 3.76 21.15
N ALA A 108 -22.62 4.83 21.87
CA ALA A 108 -22.73 4.90 23.32
C ALA A 108 -24.18 4.77 23.80
N ASP A 109 -25.14 5.40 23.09
CA ASP A 109 -26.56 5.33 23.42
C ASP A 109 -27.17 3.95 23.14
N GLN A 110 -26.64 3.22 22.16
CA GLN A 110 -27.03 1.82 21.93
C GLN A 110 -26.61 0.88 23.06
N GLY A 111 -25.53 1.20 23.78
CA GLY A 111 -25.06 0.44 24.94
C GLY A 111 -24.65 -1.00 24.65
N ASP A 112 -24.21 -1.32 23.39
CA ASP A 112 -23.75 -2.67 23.05
C ASP A 112 -22.28 -2.88 23.49
N PRO A 113 -22.02 -3.65 24.55
CA PRO A 113 -20.66 -3.87 25.06
C PRO A 113 -19.79 -4.72 24.10
N GLY A 114 -20.37 -5.30 23.06
CA GLY A 114 -19.65 -6.09 22.06
C GLY A 114 -19.02 -5.24 20.95
N ILE A 115 -19.35 -3.96 20.87
CA ILE A 115 -18.78 -3.06 19.86
C ILE A 115 -17.48 -2.46 20.40
N GLN A 116 -16.35 -2.87 19.79
CA GLN A 116 -15.05 -2.29 20.09
C GLN A 116 -14.74 -1.15 19.13
N VAL A 117 -14.30 -0.01 19.65
CA VAL A 117 -14.02 1.18 18.86
C VAL A 117 -12.60 1.70 19.07
N ILE A 118 -12.03 2.25 18.00
CA ILE A 118 -10.87 3.14 18.04
C ILE A 118 -11.40 4.54 17.73
N LEU A 119 -11.10 5.52 18.58
CA LEU A 119 -11.38 6.92 18.29
C LEU A 119 -10.22 7.49 17.46
N GLU A 120 -10.46 7.81 16.19
CA GLU A 120 -9.48 8.49 15.35
C GLU A 120 -9.56 10.00 15.60
N LEU A 121 -8.44 10.62 15.96
CA LEU A 121 -8.30 12.06 16.11
C LEU A 121 -7.87 12.71 14.81
N ASP A 122 -8.28 13.96 14.58
CA ASP A 122 -7.73 14.75 13.49
C ASP A 122 -6.21 14.90 13.66
N SER A 123 -5.54 14.96 12.52
CA SER A 123 -4.09 14.98 12.46
C SER A 123 -3.65 15.99 11.40
N PRO A 124 -2.36 16.32 11.27
CA PRO A 124 -1.88 17.19 10.19
C PRO A 124 -2.16 16.71 8.76
N VAL A 125 -2.71 15.50 8.59
CA VAL A 125 -3.23 15.02 7.29
C VAL A 125 -4.59 15.63 6.95
N HIS A 126 -5.38 16.04 7.94
CA HIS A 126 -6.74 16.63 7.79
C HIS A 126 -7.67 15.80 6.92
N ARG A 127 -7.64 14.48 7.07
CA ARG A 127 -8.46 13.56 6.27
C ARG A 127 -9.81 13.26 6.91
N HIS A 128 -9.79 12.91 8.17
CA HIS A 128 -10.93 12.68 9.07
C HIS A 128 -10.40 12.53 10.51
N GLY A 129 -11.27 12.69 11.48
CA GLY A 129 -10.93 12.56 12.91
C GLY A 129 -11.68 13.57 13.75
N VAL A 130 -11.90 13.23 15.01
CA VAL A 130 -12.47 14.12 16.01
C VAL A 130 -11.45 15.20 16.35
N GLN A 131 -11.91 16.45 16.43
CA GLN A 131 -11.07 17.58 16.80
C GLN A 131 -10.70 17.52 18.29
N LEU A 132 -9.47 17.91 18.65
CA LEU A 132 -9.03 17.91 20.05
C LEU A 132 -9.94 18.75 20.95
N ALA A 133 -10.51 19.84 20.42
CA ALA A 133 -11.44 20.70 21.15
C ALA A 133 -12.78 20.01 21.52
N GLU A 134 -13.16 18.93 20.83
CA GLU A 134 -14.38 18.18 21.09
C GLU A 134 -14.22 17.15 22.21
N LEU A 135 -13.00 16.80 22.62
CA LEU A 135 -12.71 15.70 23.54
C LEU A 135 -13.41 15.82 24.89
N ALA A 136 -13.49 17.04 25.44
CA ALA A 136 -14.16 17.28 26.73
C ALA A 136 -15.65 16.86 26.72
N GLY A 137 -16.31 17.00 25.55
CA GLY A 137 -17.70 16.59 25.35
C GLY A 137 -17.90 15.10 25.01
N LEU A 138 -16.83 14.33 24.94
CA LEU A 138 -16.85 12.91 24.56
C LEU A 138 -16.46 11.95 25.68
N THR A 139 -16.05 12.45 26.83
CA THR A 139 -15.63 11.62 27.98
C THR A 139 -16.73 10.66 28.42
N GLU A 140 -17.96 11.15 28.53
CA GLU A 140 -19.11 10.34 28.93
C GLU A 140 -19.48 9.30 27.86
N PRO A 141 -19.67 9.64 26.56
CA PRO A 141 -19.86 8.64 25.51
C PRO A 141 -18.74 7.58 25.46
N LEU A 142 -17.47 7.98 25.60
CA LEU A 142 -16.34 7.05 25.60
C LEU A 142 -16.36 6.06 26.76
N SER A 143 -16.91 6.45 27.91
CA SER A 143 -17.07 5.53 29.06
C SER A 143 -18.13 4.44 28.87
N ARG A 144 -19.01 4.60 27.88
CA ARG A 144 -20.12 3.66 27.57
C ARG A 144 -19.83 2.74 26.40
N VAL A 145 -18.67 2.86 25.74
CA VAL A 145 -18.22 1.98 24.65
C VAL A 145 -16.99 1.20 25.06
N HIS A 146 -16.74 0.08 24.39
CA HIS A 146 -15.45 -0.62 24.56
C HIS A 146 -14.38 0.11 23.72
N LEU A 147 -13.67 1.06 24.35
CA LEU A 147 -12.58 1.80 23.71
C LEU A 147 -11.32 0.94 23.59
N ALA A 148 -10.99 0.50 22.39
CA ALA A 148 -9.77 -0.26 22.08
C ALA A 148 -8.53 0.65 21.92
N GLY A 149 -8.71 1.95 22.01
CA GLY A 149 -7.65 2.96 21.98
C GLY A 149 -7.98 4.19 21.16
N ILE A 150 -7.03 5.10 21.14
CA ILE A 150 -7.06 6.34 20.36
C ILE A 150 -6.12 6.19 19.17
N ALA A 151 -6.43 6.81 18.05
CA ALA A 151 -5.60 6.72 16.86
C ALA A 151 -5.34 8.06 16.20
N MET A 152 -4.19 8.18 15.55
CA MET A 152 -3.85 9.28 14.63
C MET A 152 -3.20 8.73 13.37
N HIS A 153 -3.68 9.19 12.21
CA HIS A 153 -3.06 8.90 10.93
C HIS A 153 -2.12 10.03 10.54
N LEU A 154 -0.82 9.83 10.74
CA LEU A 154 0.19 10.87 10.60
C LEU A 154 0.68 11.01 9.13
N PRO A 155 1.21 12.19 8.74
CA PRO A 155 1.83 12.36 7.44
C PRO A 155 3.13 11.53 7.32
N SER A 156 3.41 11.06 6.11
CA SER A 156 4.66 10.33 5.79
C SER A 156 5.83 11.27 5.44
N GLY A 157 5.57 12.57 5.32
CA GLY A 157 6.52 13.63 4.98
C GLY A 157 6.27 14.87 5.82
N GLY A 158 6.89 15.99 5.42
CA GLY A 158 6.82 17.25 6.15
C GLY A 158 7.86 17.35 7.28
N ASP A 159 7.69 18.32 8.16
CA ASP A 159 8.55 18.46 9.33
C ASP A 159 8.29 17.34 10.34
N ARG A 160 9.27 16.47 10.51
CA ARG A 160 9.16 15.30 11.40
C ARG A 160 9.01 15.68 12.85
N GLN A 161 9.61 16.79 13.28
CA GLN A 161 9.48 17.30 14.63
C GLN A 161 8.03 17.75 14.91
N GLU A 162 7.42 18.49 13.99
CA GLU A 162 6.02 18.90 14.10
C GLU A 162 5.08 17.69 14.13
N VAL A 163 5.35 16.65 13.32
CA VAL A 163 4.56 15.41 13.30
C VAL A 163 4.61 14.72 14.67
N VAL A 164 5.78 14.56 15.27
CA VAL A 164 5.92 13.95 16.60
C VAL A 164 5.28 14.83 17.69
N GLN A 165 5.48 16.13 17.63
CA GLN A 165 4.84 17.07 18.56
C GLN A 165 3.32 17.04 18.50
N SER A 166 2.73 16.78 17.32
CA SER A 166 1.27 16.64 17.20
C SER A 166 0.73 15.46 18.02
N VAL A 167 1.49 14.36 18.11
CA VAL A 167 1.13 13.19 18.94
C VAL A 167 1.21 13.54 20.42
N HIS A 168 2.28 14.18 20.87
CA HIS A 168 2.42 14.62 22.27
C HIS A 168 1.31 15.60 22.68
N ARG A 169 0.97 16.53 21.80
CA ARG A 169 -0.16 17.46 22.03
C ARG A 169 -1.48 16.69 22.17
N ALA A 170 -1.75 15.72 21.30
CA ALA A 170 -2.97 14.92 21.38
C ALA A 170 -3.04 14.14 22.69
N ILE A 171 -1.96 13.51 23.15
CA ILE A 171 -1.89 12.80 24.42
C ILE A 171 -2.12 13.76 25.60
N TYR A 172 -1.54 14.96 25.55
CA TYR A 172 -1.75 15.98 26.57
C TYR A 172 -3.22 16.41 26.66
N GLU A 173 -3.86 16.69 25.52
CA GLU A 173 -5.27 17.09 25.46
C GLU A 173 -6.21 15.97 25.93
N LEU A 174 -5.92 14.71 25.58
CA LEU A 174 -6.69 13.56 26.07
C LEU A 174 -6.62 13.45 27.60
N ARG A 175 -5.45 13.62 28.20
CA ARG A 175 -5.27 13.63 29.67
C ARG A 175 -6.01 14.81 30.31
N THR A 176 -5.92 16.00 29.71
CA THR A 176 -6.61 17.20 30.17
C THR A 176 -8.12 17.01 30.15
N ALA A 177 -8.65 16.38 29.09
CA ALA A 177 -10.06 16.03 28.96
C ALA A 177 -10.47 14.82 29.82
N ARG A 178 -9.54 14.19 30.55
CA ARG A 178 -9.77 12.94 31.32
C ARG A 178 -10.29 11.77 30.48
N VAL A 179 -9.91 11.71 29.22
CA VAL A 179 -10.18 10.55 28.35
C VAL A 179 -9.17 9.45 28.71
N PRO A 180 -9.62 8.22 29.02
CA PRO A 180 -8.70 7.12 29.28
C PRO A 180 -7.92 6.76 28.02
N VAL A 181 -6.59 6.68 28.12
CA VAL A 181 -5.69 6.36 27.00
C VAL A 181 -4.68 5.31 27.45
N ASP A 182 -5.05 4.05 27.29
CA ASP A 182 -4.14 2.92 27.54
C ASP A 182 -3.40 2.49 26.27
N THR A 183 -4.01 2.72 25.09
CA THR A 183 -3.47 2.33 23.79
C THR A 183 -3.59 3.47 22.79
N PHE A 184 -2.46 3.79 22.13
CA PHE A 184 -2.40 4.82 21.10
C PHE A 184 -1.90 4.23 19.77
N TRP A 185 -2.73 4.31 18.73
CA TRP A 185 -2.46 3.75 17.41
C TRP A 185 -1.91 4.82 16.48
N VAL A 186 -0.73 4.60 15.92
CA VAL A 186 -0.05 5.58 15.06
C VAL A 186 0.27 4.99 13.69
N SER A 187 0.53 5.85 12.71
CA SER A 187 1.08 5.48 11.41
C SER A 187 2.27 6.36 11.06
N HIS A 188 3.11 5.90 10.14
CA HIS A 188 4.20 6.70 9.54
C HIS A 188 5.24 7.29 10.53
N LEU A 189 5.36 6.78 11.74
CA LEU A 189 6.52 7.03 12.59
C LEU A 189 7.64 6.04 12.26
N THR A 190 8.87 6.51 12.30
CA THR A 190 10.06 5.68 12.22
C THR A 190 10.26 4.87 13.50
N ALA A 191 11.09 3.82 13.47
CA ALA A 191 11.41 3.04 14.66
C ALA A 191 12.01 3.90 15.78
N THR A 192 12.87 4.87 15.43
CA THR A 192 13.47 5.82 16.40
C THR A 192 12.42 6.74 17.03
N GLU A 193 11.51 7.31 16.23
CA GLU A 193 10.44 8.18 16.74
C GLU A 193 9.47 7.40 17.65
N LEU A 194 9.17 6.13 17.28
CA LEU A 194 8.35 5.26 18.13
C LEU A 194 9.03 4.93 19.47
N ALA A 195 10.34 4.65 19.45
CA ALA A 195 11.10 4.40 20.66
C ALA A 195 11.11 5.62 21.56
N ALA A 196 11.32 6.83 21.01
CA ALA A 196 11.26 8.08 21.74
C ALA A 196 9.87 8.36 22.35
N LEU A 197 8.80 8.13 21.56
CA LEU A 197 7.41 8.30 22.02
C LEU A 197 7.10 7.34 23.19
N ARG A 198 7.49 6.07 23.10
CA ARG A 198 7.31 5.09 24.18
C ARG A 198 8.06 5.45 25.45
N ALA A 199 9.29 5.96 25.30
CA ALA A 199 10.08 6.42 26.44
C ALA A 199 9.45 7.64 27.13
N ALA A 200 8.86 8.56 26.36
CA ALA A 200 8.17 9.73 26.88
C ALA A 200 6.81 9.42 27.53
N GLU A 201 6.14 8.34 27.06
CA GLU A 201 4.78 7.97 27.47
C GLU A 201 4.71 6.53 27.99
N PRO A 202 5.40 6.18 29.09
CA PRO A 202 5.55 4.79 29.56
C PRO A 202 4.22 4.14 30.00
N GLY A 203 3.19 4.95 30.27
CA GLY A 203 1.84 4.45 30.62
C GLY A 203 0.95 4.13 29.41
N ILE A 204 1.43 4.33 28.18
CA ILE A 204 0.64 4.15 26.95
C ILE A 204 1.26 3.05 26.09
N THR A 205 0.47 2.06 25.71
CA THR A 205 0.85 1.09 24.70
C THR A 205 0.76 1.72 23.30
N VAL A 206 1.92 2.05 22.69
CA VAL A 206 1.94 2.60 21.34
C VAL A 206 1.94 1.48 20.29
N ARG A 207 0.91 1.43 19.44
CA ARG A 207 0.72 0.43 18.39
C ARG A 207 0.92 1.02 16.99
N PRO A 208 2.04 0.77 16.30
CA PRO A 208 2.26 1.25 14.95
C PRO A 208 1.46 0.44 13.92
N ARG A 209 0.69 1.13 13.07
CA ARG A 209 -0.02 0.57 11.91
C ARG A 209 0.91 0.63 10.69
N VAL A 210 1.45 -0.51 10.25
CA VAL A 210 2.47 -0.56 9.20
C VAL A 210 1.99 -1.38 7.99
N GLY A 211 2.02 -0.79 6.82
CA GLY A 211 1.65 -1.45 5.55
C GLY A 211 2.85 -1.57 4.61
N THR A 212 3.09 -0.54 3.78
CA THR A 212 4.15 -0.54 2.76
C THR A 212 5.53 -0.86 3.36
N GLY A 213 5.88 -0.26 4.50
CA GLY A 213 7.16 -0.50 5.17
C GLY A 213 7.34 -1.92 5.72
N LEU A 214 6.24 -2.67 5.87
CA LEU A 214 6.27 -4.06 6.28
C LEU A 214 6.36 -4.99 5.06
N TRP A 215 5.36 -4.93 4.18
CA TRP A 215 5.20 -5.89 3.09
C TRP A 215 6.17 -5.71 1.93
N LEU A 216 6.64 -4.49 1.71
CA LEU A 216 7.55 -4.08 0.63
C LEU A 216 8.92 -3.64 1.16
N ALA A 217 9.33 -4.11 2.34
CA ALA A 217 10.58 -3.74 2.99
C ALA A 217 11.80 -4.05 2.14
N ASP A 218 11.84 -5.23 1.51
CA ASP A 218 12.87 -5.59 0.53
C ASP A 218 12.24 -5.94 -0.83
N ARG A 219 12.35 -5.01 -1.77
CA ARG A 219 11.85 -5.18 -3.13
C ARG A 219 12.63 -6.18 -3.98
N SER A 220 13.82 -6.60 -3.54
CA SER A 220 14.61 -7.62 -4.24
C SER A 220 14.07 -9.04 -4.06
N THR A 221 13.14 -9.24 -3.13
CA THR A 221 12.54 -10.54 -2.81
C THR A 221 11.40 -10.94 -3.75
N PHE A 222 11.00 -10.08 -4.65
CA PHE A 222 9.97 -10.36 -5.63
C PHE A 222 10.23 -9.62 -6.95
N LYS A 223 9.68 -10.15 -8.02
CA LYS A 223 9.76 -9.56 -9.35
C LYS A 223 8.43 -9.68 -10.07
N VAL A 224 8.15 -8.71 -10.95
CA VAL A 224 6.97 -8.73 -11.82
C VAL A 224 7.42 -8.85 -13.25
N THR A 225 6.74 -9.71 -14.00
CA THR A 225 7.06 -9.94 -15.41
C THR A 225 5.80 -10.00 -16.26
N GLY A 226 5.89 -9.47 -17.49
CA GLY A 226 4.92 -9.68 -18.54
C GLY A 226 5.47 -10.63 -19.59
N THR A 227 4.63 -11.54 -20.10
CA THR A 227 4.98 -12.49 -21.16
C THR A 227 4.82 -11.85 -22.53
N VAL A 228 5.79 -12.02 -23.42
CA VAL A 228 5.70 -11.62 -24.83
C VAL A 228 4.71 -12.54 -25.54
N LEU A 229 3.64 -11.97 -26.06
CA LEU A 229 2.55 -12.70 -26.73
C LEU A 229 2.70 -12.69 -28.25
N ASP A 230 3.30 -11.61 -28.78
CA ASP A 230 3.59 -11.45 -30.20
C ASP A 230 4.80 -10.55 -30.38
N ALA A 231 5.58 -10.80 -31.42
CA ALA A 231 6.75 -10.02 -31.81
C ALA A 231 6.82 -9.96 -33.33
N ARG A 232 6.73 -8.76 -33.91
CA ARG A 232 6.78 -8.56 -35.36
C ARG A 232 7.63 -7.37 -35.74
N THR A 233 8.34 -7.48 -36.87
CA THR A 233 9.07 -6.34 -37.44
C THR A 233 8.08 -5.34 -38.02
N VAL A 234 8.27 -4.05 -37.68
CA VAL A 234 7.47 -2.94 -38.17
C VAL A 234 8.37 -2.04 -39.00
N PRO A 235 8.02 -1.77 -40.26
CA PRO A 235 8.75 -0.85 -41.12
C PRO A 235 8.74 0.58 -40.58
N ASN A 236 9.70 1.41 -41.05
CA ASN A 236 9.70 2.83 -40.74
C ASN A 236 8.44 3.50 -41.31
N ARG A 237 7.81 4.39 -40.49
CA ARG A 237 6.55 5.10 -40.80
C ARG A 237 5.30 4.23 -40.87
N GLU A 238 5.36 2.95 -40.51
CA GLU A 238 4.17 2.11 -40.35
C GLU A 238 3.27 2.67 -39.23
N ALA A 239 1.96 2.66 -39.47
CA ALA A 239 0.98 3.08 -38.48
C ALA A 239 0.61 1.92 -37.55
N VAL A 240 0.70 2.13 -36.23
CA VAL A 240 0.52 1.09 -35.23
C VAL A 240 -0.48 1.53 -34.15
N GLY A 241 -1.21 0.57 -33.60
CA GLY A 241 -2.15 0.73 -32.50
C GLY A 241 -3.45 1.41 -32.88
N TYR A 242 -4.32 1.61 -31.88
CA TYR A 242 -5.63 2.24 -32.10
C TYR A 242 -5.53 3.69 -32.57
N ARG A 243 -4.46 4.39 -32.16
CA ARG A 243 -4.22 5.79 -32.54
C ARG A 243 -3.48 5.93 -33.86
N GLN A 244 -3.20 4.82 -34.57
CA GLN A 244 -2.53 4.78 -35.87
C GLN A 244 -1.25 5.63 -35.90
N ARG A 245 -0.43 5.50 -34.84
CA ARG A 245 0.82 6.28 -34.70
C ARG A 245 1.88 5.74 -35.63
N ARG A 246 2.55 6.65 -36.34
CA ARG A 246 3.66 6.30 -37.23
C ARG A 246 4.91 6.01 -36.38
N MET A 247 5.46 4.81 -36.54
CA MET A 247 6.64 4.35 -35.80
C MET A 247 7.94 4.60 -36.58
N HIS A 248 9.04 4.69 -35.85
CA HIS A 248 10.39 4.81 -36.46
C HIS A 248 10.98 3.45 -36.88
N GLY A 249 10.17 2.43 -37.04
CA GLY A 249 10.59 1.05 -37.30
C GLY A 249 11.12 0.35 -36.06
N GLY A 250 11.39 -0.96 -36.18
CA GLY A 250 11.86 -1.80 -35.10
C GLY A 250 11.00 -3.06 -34.92
N THR A 251 11.07 -3.67 -33.74
CA THR A 251 10.20 -4.82 -33.42
C THR A 251 9.10 -4.38 -32.48
N LEU A 252 7.86 -4.51 -32.94
CA LEU A 252 6.67 -4.32 -32.12
C LEU A 252 6.43 -5.58 -31.28
N LEU A 253 6.28 -5.39 -29.99
CA LEU A 253 5.93 -6.45 -29.04
C LEU A 253 4.51 -6.23 -28.54
N VAL A 254 3.77 -7.30 -28.37
CA VAL A 254 2.56 -7.35 -27.56
C VAL A 254 2.89 -8.14 -26.29
N VAL A 255 2.77 -7.51 -25.13
CA VAL A 255 3.19 -8.07 -23.84
C VAL A 255 2.02 -8.08 -22.88
N SER A 256 1.86 -9.16 -22.11
CA SER A 256 0.83 -9.23 -21.05
C SER A 256 1.08 -8.16 -19.98
N GLY A 257 0.03 -7.63 -19.41
CA GLY A 257 0.04 -6.52 -18.48
C GLY A 257 -0.45 -5.23 -19.14
N GLY A 258 -1.61 -4.79 -18.69
CA GLY A 258 -2.31 -3.60 -19.17
C GLY A 258 -2.99 -2.83 -18.05
N THR A 259 -3.98 -1.99 -18.38
CA THR A 259 -4.64 -1.12 -17.41
C THR A 259 -5.39 -1.89 -16.32
N ALA A 260 -5.91 -3.08 -16.61
CA ALA A 260 -6.51 -3.98 -15.63
C ALA A 260 -5.51 -4.46 -14.56
N HIS A 261 -4.21 -4.45 -14.90
CA HIS A 261 -3.11 -4.80 -13.99
C HIS A 261 -2.47 -3.58 -13.32
N GLY A 262 -3.05 -2.39 -13.49
CA GLY A 262 -2.48 -1.15 -12.96
C GLY A 262 -1.35 -0.56 -13.82
N ILE A 263 -1.11 -1.10 -15.03
CA ILE A 263 -0.11 -0.58 -15.97
C ILE A 263 -0.65 0.68 -16.64
N GLY A 264 0.19 1.70 -16.76
CA GLY A 264 -0.19 2.99 -17.37
C GLY A 264 -0.96 3.93 -16.43
N LEU A 265 -1.27 3.51 -15.20
CA LEU A 265 -1.80 4.40 -14.17
C LEU A 265 -0.67 5.30 -13.65
N GLN A 266 -0.68 6.56 -14.07
CA GLN A 266 0.24 7.56 -13.53
C GLN A 266 -0.22 8.00 -12.14
N ALA A 267 0.67 7.92 -11.15
CA ALA A 267 0.45 8.65 -9.91
C ALA A 267 0.70 10.13 -10.17
N SER A 268 -0.26 10.98 -9.84
CA SER A 268 0.00 12.40 -9.67
C SER A 268 1.11 12.56 -8.63
N SER A 269 2.30 12.98 -9.06
CA SER A 269 3.38 13.32 -8.14
C SER A 269 3.01 14.66 -7.49
N GLY A 270 2.42 14.62 -6.29
CA GLY A 270 2.08 15.81 -5.49
C GLY A 270 3.30 16.57 -4.94
N ARG A 271 4.48 16.40 -5.52
CA ARG A 271 5.67 17.17 -5.17
C ARG A 271 5.72 18.43 -6.04
N SER A 272 5.29 19.53 -5.47
CA SER A 272 5.53 20.87 -6.01
C SER A 272 7.03 21.20 -5.90
N GLY A 273 7.71 21.25 -7.03
CA GLY A 273 9.09 21.70 -7.16
C GLY A 273 9.43 22.00 -8.61
N LEU A 274 10.23 23.04 -8.87
CA LEU A 274 10.63 23.45 -10.23
C LEU A 274 11.18 22.28 -11.06
N LYS A 275 11.92 21.34 -10.43
CA LYS A 275 12.43 20.13 -11.07
C LYS A 275 11.30 19.17 -11.54
N ASN A 276 10.17 19.13 -10.82
CA ASN A 276 9.04 18.28 -11.19
C ASN A 276 8.16 18.93 -12.26
N ILE A 277 8.05 20.25 -12.28
CA ILE A 277 7.39 20.99 -13.35
C ILE A 277 8.15 20.80 -14.64
N MET A 278 9.48 20.95 -14.64
CA MET A 278 10.32 20.67 -15.82
C MET A 278 10.20 19.20 -16.26
N LYS A 279 10.18 18.25 -15.32
CA LYS A 279 10.00 16.82 -15.63
C LYS A 279 8.62 16.54 -16.24
N SER A 280 7.58 17.20 -15.76
CA SER A 280 6.21 17.09 -16.32
C SER A 280 6.11 17.73 -17.70
N VAL A 281 6.77 18.85 -17.93
CA VAL A 281 6.83 19.50 -19.26
C VAL A 281 7.61 18.64 -20.25
N VAL A 282 8.77 18.09 -19.85
CA VAL A 282 9.55 17.18 -20.69
C VAL A 282 8.80 15.87 -20.96
N GLN A 283 8.08 15.34 -19.96
CA GLN A 283 7.21 14.18 -20.15
C GLN A 283 6.02 14.50 -21.05
N GLY A 284 5.41 15.67 -20.92
CA GLY A 284 4.33 16.15 -21.80
C GLY A 284 4.81 16.31 -23.23
N ALA A 285 5.97 16.91 -23.46
CA ALA A 285 6.59 17.03 -24.79
C ALA A 285 6.99 15.65 -25.37
N ALA A 286 7.54 14.74 -24.55
CA ALA A 286 7.84 13.37 -24.96
C ALA A 286 6.57 12.57 -25.30
N HIS A 287 5.47 12.77 -24.56
CA HIS A 287 4.16 12.23 -24.91
C HIS A 287 3.63 12.79 -26.24
N GLY A 288 3.79 14.09 -26.49
CA GLY A 288 3.45 14.73 -27.76
C GLY A 288 4.32 14.24 -28.93
N ALA A 289 5.61 13.99 -28.68
CA ALA A 289 6.56 13.47 -29.66
C ALA A 289 6.48 11.94 -29.84
N GLY A 290 5.61 11.25 -29.09
CA GLY A 290 5.43 9.83 -29.29
C GLY A 290 6.33 8.90 -28.48
N TRP A 291 7.13 9.43 -27.56
CA TRP A 291 8.09 8.68 -26.75
C TRP A 291 7.63 8.61 -25.30
N SER A 292 6.66 7.72 -25.03
CA SER A 292 6.23 7.47 -23.66
C SER A 292 7.00 6.27 -23.11
N PRO A 293 7.83 6.43 -22.07
CA PRO A 293 8.51 5.31 -21.44
C PRO A 293 7.49 4.36 -20.80
N SER A 294 7.66 3.07 -21.01
CA SER A 294 6.86 2.05 -20.36
C SER A 294 7.54 1.56 -19.07
N PRO A 295 6.82 0.87 -18.18
CA PRO A 295 7.44 0.22 -17.02
C PRO A 295 8.20 -1.06 -17.39
N PHE A 296 8.08 -1.54 -18.63
CA PHE A 296 8.74 -2.77 -19.07
C PHE A 296 10.21 -2.55 -19.44
N ARG A 297 11.01 -3.58 -19.14
CA ARG A 297 12.45 -3.60 -19.43
C ARG A 297 12.84 -4.85 -20.21
N TRP A 298 13.75 -4.67 -21.15
CA TRP A 298 14.44 -5.76 -21.87
C TRP A 298 15.94 -5.47 -21.98
N ALA A 299 16.78 -6.47 -21.77
CA ALA A 299 18.24 -6.32 -21.77
C ALA A 299 18.74 -5.10 -20.96
N GLY A 300 18.15 -4.88 -19.77
CA GLY A 300 18.49 -3.77 -18.86
C GLY A 300 17.98 -2.38 -19.27
N LYS A 301 17.36 -2.24 -20.44
CA LYS A 301 16.83 -0.96 -20.96
C LYS A 301 15.31 -0.88 -20.81
N LYS A 302 14.80 0.31 -20.49
CA LYS A 302 13.36 0.59 -20.55
C LYS A 302 12.90 0.59 -22.01
N LEU A 303 11.78 -0.08 -22.26
CA LEU A 303 11.08 -0.02 -23.53
C LEU A 303 10.10 1.16 -23.56
N HIS A 304 9.72 1.57 -24.77
CA HIS A 304 8.73 2.62 -24.96
C HIS A 304 7.40 2.02 -25.43
N TYR A 305 6.32 2.69 -25.11
CA TYR A 305 5.03 2.34 -25.63
C TYR A 305 4.94 2.66 -27.12
N ALA A 306 4.48 1.69 -27.91
CA ALA A 306 4.06 1.91 -29.30
C ALA A 306 2.67 2.55 -29.36
N ASP A 307 1.77 2.14 -28.45
CA ASP A 307 0.45 2.75 -28.21
C ASP A 307 0.18 2.80 -26.70
N VAL A 308 -0.88 3.45 -26.25
CA VAL A 308 -1.29 3.43 -24.84
C VAL A 308 -1.49 2.01 -24.35
N ALA A 309 -1.32 1.77 -23.05
CA ALA A 309 -1.61 0.44 -22.49
C ALA A 309 -3.08 0.10 -22.72
N HIS A 310 -3.33 -1.08 -23.28
CA HIS A 310 -4.65 -1.64 -23.43
C HIS A 310 -5.10 -2.29 -22.11
N MET A 311 -6.31 -2.87 -22.11
CA MET A 311 -6.87 -3.44 -20.87
C MET A 311 -6.02 -4.61 -20.33
N GLN A 312 -5.63 -5.56 -21.19
CA GLN A 312 -4.90 -6.77 -20.79
C GLN A 312 -3.44 -6.79 -21.24
N VAL A 313 -3.07 -5.96 -22.21
CA VAL A 313 -1.75 -5.99 -22.84
C VAL A 313 -1.17 -4.58 -23.01
N SER A 314 0.15 -4.53 -23.17
CA SER A 314 0.87 -3.34 -23.58
C SER A 314 1.55 -3.59 -24.92
N MET A 315 1.49 -2.60 -25.82
CA MET A 315 2.23 -2.58 -27.07
C MET A 315 3.51 -1.79 -26.91
N LEU A 316 4.65 -2.43 -27.12
CA LEU A 316 5.97 -1.87 -26.88
C LEU A 316 6.81 -1.91 -28.15
N ILE A 317 7.79 -1.02 -28.26
CA ILE A 317 8.75 -1.00 -29.37
C ILE A 317 10.16 -1.32 -28.88
N VAL A 318 10.80 -2.27 -29.53
CA VAL A 318 12.24 -2.51 -29.44
C VAL A 318 12.89 -1.80 -30.60
N PRO A 319 13.82 -0.85 -30.36
CA PRO A 319 14.43 -0.08 -31.43
C PRO A 319 15.29 -0.96 -32.35
N PRO A 320 15.55 -0.54 -33.61
CA PRO A 320 16.46 -1.24 -34.52
C PRO A 320 17.83 -1.45 -33.88
N GLY A 321 18.48 -2.58 -34.19
CA GLY A 321 19.80 -2.95 -33.68
C GLY A 321 19.79 -3.58 -32.27
N VAL A 322 18.67 -3.62 -31.57
CA VAL A 322 18.52 -4.34 -30.31
C VAL A 322 17.88 -5.71 -30.61
N LYS A 323 18.52 -6.80 -30.17
CA LYS A 323 17.94 -8.15 -30.31
C LYS A 323 16.60 -8.21 -29.58
N PRO A 324 15.48 -8.43 -30.26
CA PRO A 324 14.16 -8.49 -29.60
C PRO A 324 14.03 -9.79 -28.79
N PRO A 325 13.15 -9.80 -27.77
CA PRO A 325 12.76 -11.03 -27.12
C PRO A 325 11.92 -11.90 -28.08
N ALA A 326 11.90 -13.20 -27.83
CA ALA A 326 11.04 -14.15 -28.51
C ALA A 326 9.63 -14.18 -27.86
N VAL A 327 8.64 -14.68 -28.60
CA VAL A 327 7.34 -15.02 -28.04
C VAL A 327 7.52 -16.05 -26.94
N GLY A 328 6.91 -15.82 -25.77
CA GLY A 328 7.07 -16.62 -24.56
C GLY A 328 8.12 -16.08 -23.58
N ASP A 329 9.04 -15.20 -24.01
CA ASP A 329 9.99 -14.57 -23.09
C ASP A 329 9.25 -13.69 -22.07
N ARG A 330 9.86 -13.56 -20.87
CA ARG A 330 9.33 -12.73 -19.78
C ARG A 330 10.10 -11.41 -19.65
N LEU A 331 9.41 -10.29 -19.79
CA LEU A 331 9.96 -8.94 -19.61
C LEU A 331 9.76 -8.46 -18.19
N ALA A 332 10.81 -7.98 -17.55
CA ALA A 332 10.69 -7.34 -16.24
C ALA A 332 9.80 -6.08 -16.32
N CYS A 333 8.94 -5.88 -15.32
CA CYS A 333 8.02 -4.75 -15.25
C CYS A 333 8.09 -4.05 -13.89
N ASP A 334 8.39 -2.74 -13.90
CA ASP A 334 8.42 -1.90 -12.71
C ASP A 334 6.98 -1.47 -12.36
N VAL A 335 6.40 -2.00 -11.29
CA VAL A 335 5.01 -1.72 -10.90
C VAL A 335 4.88 -1.07 -9.53
N ARG A 336 3.74 -0.44 -9.30
CA ARG A 336 3.30 0.00 -7.99
C ARG A 336 2.45 -1.10 -7.35
N MET A 337 3.04 -1.89 -6.46
CA MET A 337 2.40 -3.03 -5.80
C MET A 337 1.05 -2.69 -5.15
N THR A 338 0.88 -1.46 -4.67
CA THR A 338 -0.36 -1.00 -4.01
C THR A 338 -1.57 -0.86 -4.95
N VAL A 339 -1.36 -0.88 -6.27
CA VAL A 339 -2.43 -0.75 -7.28
C VAL A 339 -2.38 -1.84 -8.34
N SER A 340 -1.33 -2.67 -8.32
CA SER A 340 -1.16 -3.72 -9.33
C SER A 340 -1.86 -5.02 -8.92
N THR A 341 -2.46 -5.67 -9.89
CA THR A 341 -3.03 -7.02 -9.81
C THR A 341 -2.28 -7.93 -10.78
N PHE A 342 -2.28 -9.22 -10.51
CA PHE A 342 -1.54 -10.22 -11.28
C PHE A 342 -2.46 -11.36 -11.69
N ASP A 343 -2.24 -11.90 -12.88
CA ASP A 343 -2.95 -13.10 -13.34
C ASP A 343 -2.46 -14.34 -12.59
N GLU A 344 -1.17 -14.33 -12.23
CA GLU A 344 -0.51 -15.44 -11.56
C GLU A 344 0.48 -14.94 -10.49
N VAL A 345 0.51 -15.65 -9.35
CA VAL A 345 1.49 -15.43 -8.28
C VAL A 345 2.26 -16.73 -8.07
N GLU A 346 3.53 -16.72 -8.47
CA GLU A 346 4.46 -17.85 -8.31
C GLU A 346 5.24 -17.69 -7.00
N MET A 347 5.22 -18.73 -6.16
CA MET A 347 6.05 -18.82 -4.97
C MET A 347 7.24 -19.72 -5.29
N ASN A 348 8.44 -19.16 -5.29
CA ASN A 348 9.65 -19.96 -5.44
C ASN A 348 10.17 -20.35 -4.05
N PRO A 349 10.18 -21.64 -3.67
CA PRO A 349 10.93 -22.08 -2.51
C PRO A 349 12.42 -21.77 -2.73
N ALA A 350 13.17 -21.59 -1.63
CA ALA A 350 14.58 -21.27 -1.69
C ALA A 350 15.32 -22.11 -2.74
N ARG A 351 15.98 -21.46 -3.71
CA ARG A 351 16.87 -22.16 -4.63
C ARG A 351 18.03 -22.71 -3.78
N THR A 352 17.98 -23.97 -3.44
CA THR A 352 19.15 -24.69 -2.92
C THR A 352 20.19 -24.72 -4.02
N GLY A 353 21.20 -23.85 -3.93
CA GLY A 353 22.48 -23.95 -4.60
C GLY A 353 22.52 -23.78 -6.11
N GLU A 354 22.15 -22.61 -6.64
CA GLU A 354 22.68 -22.15 -7.93
C GLU A 354 23.17 -20.71 -7.82
N ALA A 355 24.42 -20.53 -8.25
CA ALA A 355 25.13 -19.27 -8.25
C ALA A 355 24.30 -18.18 -8.97
N VAL A 356 24.13 -17.05 -8.30
CA VAL A 356 23.55 -15.84 -8.86
C VAL A 356 24.35 -15.39 -10.05
N GLY A 357 23.85 -15.68 -11.25
CA GLY A 357 24.31 -15.02 -12.47
C GLY A 357 24.10 -13.52 -12.31
N ARG A 358 25.19 -12.77 -12.37
CA ARG A 358 25.25 -11.31 -12.28
C ARG A 358 24.28 -10.68 -13.28
N GLY A 359 23.18 -10.10 -12.80
CA GLY A 359 22.24 -9.37 -13.63
C GLY A 359 21.25 -8.57 -12.81
N ALA A 360 21.47 -7.25 -12.78
CA ALA A 360 20.61 -6.19 -12.28
C ALA A 360 20.60 -5.95 -10.76
N THR A 361 21.60 -5.23 -10.27
CA THR A 361 21.50 -4.37 -9.09
C THR A 361 20.55 -3.22 -9.38
N PHE A 362 19.51 -3.09 -8.58
CA PHE A 362 18.63 -1.92 -8.59
C PHE A 362 19.26 -0.83 -7.71
N PRO A 363 19.29 0.44 -8.16
CA PRO A 363 19.67 1.52 -7.27
C PRO A 363 18.57 1.75 -6.24
N ALA A 364 18.98 1.93 -4.97
CA ALA A 364 18.11 2.35 -3.89
C ALA A 364 17.43 3.68 -4.25
N ALA A 365 16.12 3.74 -4.11
CA ALA A 365 15.36 4.97 -4.25
C ALA A 365 15.55 5.80 -2.98
N SER A 366 16.22 6.94 -3.14
CA SER A 366 16.27 8.04 -2.18
C SER A 366 14.94 8.78 -2.12
#